data_d4bbefea913e134086cf3b4564d126e0
#
_entry.id   d4bbefea913e134086cf3b4564d126e0
#
_cell.length_a   1.000
_cell.length_b   1.000
_cell.length_c   1.000
_cell.angle_alpha   90.00
_cell.angle_beta   90.00
_cell.angle_gamma   90.00
#
_symmetry.space_group_name_H-M   'P 1'
#
loop_
_entity.id
_entity.type
_entity.pdbx_description
1 polymer ?
#
loop_
_entity_poly.entity_id
_entity_poly.type
_entity_poly.pdbx_seq_one_letter_code
_entity_poly.pdbx_strand_id
1 'polypeptide(L)'
;ASSSEPAAPLGSGRWTGPQEWVQDFPAPLPAGVRCQVSTRPDYRTPSGVLLKPSRHAFDTGGPRIDRVRPWEGDTIEEDQVFVLRLDAPATIASLKQHVWCRQPDLGEQVPVRLVEGERRQAILSGLRYTSDEQPAGGSERGNAAAGEGTATTTLAVLQCQRRFTPGTEVSLVYDRGVAMANGMVSTQVQRMDFKVRQPFTAEMSCERENAQAGCMPIRPITVNFTTPTPKASPPQPHPQAGGQ
;
A
#
# COMPACT_ATOMS: atom_id res chain seq x y z
N ALA A 1 34.78 -12.32 -3.91
CA ALA A 1 33.52 -12.89 -3.44
C ALA A 1 32.46 -12.54 -4.49
N SER A 2 32.09 -13.50 -5.34
CA SER A 2 31.05 -13.34 -6.35
C SER A 2 29.71 -13.58 -5.67
N SER A 3 28.91 -12.51 -5.56
CA SER A 3 27.50 -12.66 -5.25
C SER A 3 26.81 -13.19 -6.50
N SER A 4 26.38 -14.44 -6.47
CA SER A 4 25.52 -15.02 -7.49
C SER A 4 24.11 -14.44 -7.30
N GLU A 5 23.75 -13.41 -8.07
CA GLU A 5 22.36 -13.06 -8.29
C GLU A 5 21.63 -14.28 -8.86
N PRO A 6 20.39 -14.56 -8.42
CA PRO A 6 19.61 -15.63 -9.01
C PRO A 6 19.42 -15.31 -10.51
N ALA A 7 19.95 -16.19 -11.36
CA ALA A 7 19.75 -16.05 -12.79
C ALA A 7 18.26 -16.03 -13.09
N ALA A 8 17.80 -14.99 -13.79
CA ALA A 8 16.42 -14.94 -14.28
C ALA A 8 16.13 -16.21 -15.08
N PRO A 9 14.95 -16.82 -14.95
CA PRO A 9 14.61 -18.03 -15.68
C PRO A 9 14.72 -17.73 -17.18
N LEU A 10 15.67 -18.40 -17.83
CA LEU A 10 15.85 -18.32 -19.27
C LEU A 10 14.62 -18.94 -19.93
N GLY A 11 13.77 -18.12 -20.50
CA GLY A 11 12.64 -18.57 -21.30
C GLY A 11 13.07 -19.16 -22.65
N SER A 12 12.15 -19.32 -23.57
CA SER A 12 12.40 -19.81 -24.93
C SER A 12 12.46 -18.66 -25.94
N GLY A 13 13.44 -18.72 -26.83
CA GLY A 13 13.52 -17.78 -27.95
C GLY A 13 12.95 -18.39 -29.22
N ARG A 14 12.19 -17.61 -29.99
CA ARG A 14 11.59 -18.05 -31.26
C ARG A 14 11.62 -16.95 -32.30
N TRP A 15 11.68 -17.36 -33.56
CA TRP A 15 11.51 -16.46 -34.69
C TRP A 15 10.00 -16.29 -34.98
N THR A 16 9.55 -15.05 -35.05
CA THR A 16 8.17 -14.67 -35.43
C THR A 16 8.08 -14.19 -36.88
N GLY A 17 9.23 -13.93 -37.48
CA GLY A 17 9.36 -13.50 -38.87
C GLY A 17 10.81 -13.64 -39.36
N PRO A 18 11.08 -13.30 -40.61
CA PRO A 18 12.43 -13.45 -41.20
C PRO A 18 13.48 -12.50 -40.59
N GLN A 19 13.07 -11.49 -39.85
CA GLN A 19 13.93 -10.47 -39.27
C GLN A 19 13.58 -10.18 -37.78
N GLU A 20 12.65 -10.94 -37.20
CA GLU A 20 12.15 -10.71 -35.85
C GLU A 20 12.33 -11.96 -34.99
N TRP A 21 13.07 -11.80 -33.91
CA TRP A 21 13.29 -12.83 -32.92
C TRP A 21 12.73 -12.35 -31.57
N VAL A 22 11.95 -13.19 -30.87
CA VAL A 22 11.27 -12.88 -29.61
C VAL A 22 11.78 -13.83 -28.55
N GLN A 23 12.05 -13.27 -27.36
CA GLN A 23 12.32 -14.03 -26.14
C GLN A 23 11.06 -14.06 -25.29
N ASP A 24 10.51 -15.25 -25.09
CA ASP A 24 9.39 -15.47 -24.19
C ASP A 24 9.91 -15.89 -22.82
N PHE A 25 9.45 -15.24 -21.75
CA PHE A 25 9.75 -15.64 -20.38
C PHE A 25 8.64 -16.55 -19.87
N PRO A 26 8.95 -17.63 -19.09
CA PRO A 26 7.95 -18.59 -18.61
C PRO A 26 6.97 -17.99 -17.59
N ALA A 27 7.36 -16.88 -16.96
CA ALA A 27 6.56 -16.09 -16.04
C ALA A 27 7.01 -14.62 -16.12
N PRO A 28 6.18 -13.65 -15.66
CA PRO A 28 6.62 -12.28 -15.49
C PRO A 28 7.88 -12.19 -14.63
N LEU A 29 8.85 -11.40 -15.06
CA LEU A 29 10.06 -11.17 -14.29
C LEU A 29 9.71 -10.40 -13.00
N PRO A 30 10.26 -10.81 -11.84
CA PRO A 30 10.04 -10.06 -10.61
C PRO A 30 10.68 -8.67 -10.70
N ALA A 31 10.23 -7.74 -9.86
CA ALA A 31 10.88 -6.44 -9.74
C ALA A 31 12.34 -6.61 -9.26
N GLY A 32 13.19 -5.66 -9.64
CA GLY A 32 14.60 -5.63 -9.22
C GLY A 32 15.55 -6.51 -10.02
N VAL A 33 15.12 -7.05 -11.17
CA VAL A 33 15.97 -7.85 -12.07
C VAL A 33 16.58 -6.98 -13.14
N ARG A 34 17.90 -7.09 -13.32
CA ARG A 34 18.62 -6.55 -14.47
C ARG A 34 18.80 -7.61 -15.51
N CYS A 35 18.38 -7.32 -16.72
CA CYS A 35 18.53 -8.19 -17.88
C CYS A 35 19.51 -7.56 -18.88
N GLN A 36 20.33 -8.39 -19.48
CA GLN A 36 21.23 -7.99 -20.55
C GLN A 36 21.10 -8.97 -21.71
N VAL A 37 20.82 -8.43 -22.87
CA VAL A 37 20.78 -9.18 -24.12
C VAL A 37 21.97 -8.77 -24.97
N SER A 38 22.75 -9.73 -25.41
CA SER A 38 23.88 -9.49 -26.30
C SER A 38 23.80 -10.39 -27.53
N THR A 39 24.16 -9.86 -28.68
CA THR A 39 24.27 -10.66 -29.90
C THR A 39 25.54 -11.51 -29.85
N ARG A 40 25.49 -12.72 -30.41
CA ARG A 40 26.64 -13.60 -30.51
C ARG A 40 27.66 -12.99 -31.46
N PRO A 41 28.95 -12.96 -31.09
CA PRO A 41 29.96 -12.31 -31.89
C PRO A 41 30.25 -13.01 -33.22
N ASP A 42 29.90 -14.26 -33.36
CA ASP A 42 30.10 -15.12 -34.52
C ASP A 42 28.88 -15.29 -35.42
N TYR A 43 27.77 -14.57 -35.10
CA TYR A 43 26.55 -14.69 -35.85
C TYR A 43 26.66 -14.07 -37.25
N ARG A 44 26.26 -14.85 -38.28
CA ARG A 44 26.33 -14.42 -39.69
C ARG A 44 24.96 -14.52 -40.36
N THR A 45 24.72 -13.65 -41.31
CA THR A 45 23.56 -13.75 -42.20
C THR A 45 23.73 -14.95 -43.15
N PRO A 46 22.67 -15.42 -43.80
CA PRO A 46 22.79 -16.44 -44.85
C PRO A 46 23.76 -16.11 -45.99
N SER A 47 23.96 -14.82 -46.25
CA SER A 47 24.95 -14.28 -47.18
C SER A 47 26.39 -14.19 -46.65
N GLY A 48 26.64 -14.65 -45.41
CA GLY A 48 27.97 -14.68 -44.79
C GLY A 48 28.40 -13.39 -44.09
N VAL A 49 27.58 -12.33 -44.10
CA VAL A 49 27.91 -11.05 -43.45
C VAL A 49 27.87 -11.21 -41.96
N LEU A 50 28.93 -10.81 -41.27
CA LEU A 50 29.05 -10.86 -39.82
C LEU A 50 28.17 -9.81 -39.17
N LEU A 51 27.36 -10.22 -38.15
CA LEU A 51 26.57 -9.30 -37.37
C LEU A 51 27.48 -8.42 -36.50
N LYS A 52 27.22 -7.11 -36.52
CA LYS A 52 27.92 -6.19 -35.63
C LYS A 52 27.47 -6.48 -34.18
N PRO A 53 28.40 -6.74 -33.26
CA PRO A 53 28.03 -7.00 -31.85
C PRO A 53 27.23 -5.85 -31.26
N SER A 54 26.14 -6.18 -30.62
CA SER A 54 25.32 -5.22 -29.89
C SER A 54 24.96 -5.78 -28.51
N ARG A 55 24.78 -4.87 -27.56
CA ARG A 55 24.41 -5.18 -26.18
C ARG A 55 23.29 -4.24 -25.76
N HIS A 56 22.22 -4.80 -25.26
CA HIS A 56 21.07 -4.08 -24.73
C HIS A 56 20.87 -4.49 -23.27
N ALA A 57 20.67 -3.51 -22.39
CA ALA A 57 20.36 -3.75 -20.99
C ALA A 57 19.02 -3.10 -20.66
N PHE A 58 18.22 -3.77 -19.86
CA PHE A 58 17.00 -3.25 -19.29
C PHE A 58 16.83 -3.78 -17.87
N ASP A 59 15.99 -3.15 -17.08
CA ASP A 59 15.60 -3.63 -15.76
C ASP A 59 14.10 -3.64 -15.61
N THR A 60 13.61 -4.38 -14.59
CA THR A 60 12.19 -4.51 -14.29
C THR A 60 11.69 -3.44 -13.34
N GLY A 61 12.56 -2.49 -12.99
CA GLY A 61 12.25 -1.41 -12.05
C GLY A 61 12.28 -1.82 -10.58
N GLY A 62 12.03 -0.84 -9.71
CA GLY A 62 11.94 -1.03 -8.26
C GLY A 62 10.57 -1.55 -7.80
N PRO A 63 10.37 -1.63 -6.47
CA PRO A 63 9.18 -2.22 -5.87
C PRO A 63 7.94 -1.38 -6.17
N ARG A 64 6.80 -2.03 -6.32
CA ARG A 64 5.48 -1.43 -6.57
C ARG A 64 4.46 -2.01 -5.61
N ILE A 65 3.40 -1.25 -5.35
CA ILE A 65 2.24 -1.77 -4.62
C ILE A 65 1.48 -2.74 -5.51
N ASP A 66 1.38 -3.99 -5.07
CA ASP A 66 0.55 -5.03 -5.65
C ASP A 66 -0.86 -5.03 -5.02
N ARG A 67 -0.95 -4.76 -3.71
CA ARG A 67 -2.21 -4.73 -2.98
C ARG A 67 -2.17 -3.73 -1.84
N VAL A 68 -3.30 -3.06 -1.61
CA VAL A 68 -3.50 -2.14 -0.46
C VAL A 68 -4.70 -2.57 0.38
N ARG A 69 -4.62 -2.35 1.70
CA ARG A 69 -5.74 -2.45 2.62
C ARG A 69 -5.78 -1.19 3.51
N PRO A 70 -6.98 -0.56 3.68
CA PRO A 70 -8.26 -0.81 3.01
C PRO A 70 -8.16 -0.76 1.49
N TRP A 71 -9.16 -1.27 0.76
CA TRP A 71 -9.17 -1.17 -0.70
C TRP A 71 -9.30 0.29 -1.14
N GLU A 72 -8.74 0.60 -2.29
CA GLU A 72 -8.96 1.89 -2.95
C GLU A 72 -10.46 2.15 -3.12
N GLY A 73 -10.88 3.38 -2.76
CA GLY A 73 -12.28 3.79 -2.76
C GLY A 73 -13.06 3.47 -1.48
N ASP A 74 -12.50 2.68 -0.56
CA ASP A 74 -13.15 2.38 0.72
C ASP A 74 -13.31 3.63 1.59
N THR A 75 -14.28 3.56 2.49
CA THR A 75 -14.41 4.51 3.60
C THR A 75 -13.45 4.12 4.71
N ILE A 76 -12.65 5.08 5.15
CA ILE A 76 -11.58 4.89 6.14
C ILE A 76 -11.83 5.68 7.43
N GLU A 77 -11.12 5.27 8.48
CA GLU A 77 -11.11 5.99 9.76
C GLU A 77 -10.19 7.22 9.72
N GLU A 78 -10.39 8.16 10.63
CA GLU A 78 -9.58 9.39 10.74
C GLU A 78 -8.09 9.11 11.03
N ASP A 79 -7.80 8.00 11.69
CA ASP A 79 -6.45 7.54 12.06
C ASP A 79 -6.10 6.21 11.39
N GLN A 80 -6.58 6.02 10.16
CA GLN A 80 -6.46 4.80 9.39
C GLN A 80 -5.03 4.27 9.33
N VAL A 81 -4.90 2.97 9.53
CA VAL A 81 -3.69 2.20 9.23
C VAL A 81 -3.85 1.54 7.87
N PHE A 82 -2.84 1.70 7.04
CA PHE A 82 -2.77 1.09 5.72
C PHE A 82 -1.80 -0.09 5.73
N VAL A 83 -2.14 -1.14 5.01
CA VAL A 83 -1.26 -2.28 4.76
C VAL A 83 -0.99 -2.36 3.27
N LEU A 84 0.28 -2.21 2.89
CA LEU A 84 0.75 -2.29 1.52
C LEU A 84 1.49 -3.62 1.32
N ARG A 85 1.04 -4.42 0.38
CA ARG A 85 1.80 -5.54 -0.15
C ARG A 85 2.55 -5.07 -1.39
N LEU A 86 3.85 -5.27 -1.40
CA LEU A 86 4.74 -4.91 -2.50
C LEU A 86 5.11 -6.17 -3.30
N ASP A 87 5.36 -6.00 -4.58
CA ASP A 87 5.83 -7.07 -5.48
C ASP A 87 7.31 -7.43 -5.27
N ALA A 88 8.06 -6.56 -4.57
CA ALA A 88 9.46 -6.80 -4.18
C ALA A 88 9.80 -6.09 -2.85
N PRO A 89 10.88 -6.53 -2.14
CA PRO A 89 11.28 -5.92 -0.87
C PRO A 89 11.74 -4.47 -1.04
N ALA A 90 11.13 -3.54 -0.32
CA ALA A 90 11.52 -2.14 -0.24
C ALA A 90 12.27 -1.84 1.06
N THR A 91 13.22 -0.92 1.04
CA THR A 91 13.90 -0.45 2.26
C THR A 91 12.95 0.40 3.08
N ILE A 92 12.98 0.23 4.40
CA ILE A 92 12.16 0.97 5.35
C ILE A 92 12.42 2.48 5.25
N ALA A 93 13.68 2.87 5.08
CA ALA A 93 14.06 4.27 4.93
C ALA A 93 13.43 4.92 3.70
N SER A 94 13.45 4.25 2.54
CA SER A 94 12.85 4.78 1.32
C SER A 94 11.33 4.85 1.38
N LEU A 95 10.68 3.88 2.06
CA LEU A 95 9.24 3.95 2.29
C LEU A 95 8.84 5.18 3.12
N LYS A 96 9.57 5.48 4.22
CA LYS A 96 9.33 6.67 5.04
C LYS A 96 9.54 7.97 4.25
N GLN A 97 10.42 7.97 3.26
CA GLN A 97 10.77 9.15 2.47
C GLN A 97 9.84 9.36 1.26
N HIS A 98 9.38 8.30 0.62
CA HIS A 98 8.68 8.36 -0.66
C HIS A 98 7.21 7.91 -0.59
N VAL A 99 6.69 7.60 0.61
CA VAL A 99 5.26 7.34 0.81
C VAL A 99 4.69 8.42 1.72
N TRP A 100 3.59 9.02 1.30
CA TRP A 100 2.96 10.11 2.04
C TRP A 100 1.45 10.17 1.78
N CYS A 101 0.74 10.87 2.65
CA CYS A 101 -0.69 11.07 2.54
C CYS A 101 -0.99 12.49 2.06
N ARG A 102 -2.02 12.66 1.26
CA ARG A 102 -2.50 13.95 0.79
C ARG A 102 -3.97 14.12 1.14
N GLN A 103 -4.28 15.23 1.77
CA GLN A 103 -5.64 15.71 1.94
C GLN A 103 -5.77 17.00 1.13
N PRO A 104 -6.72 17.11 0.18
CA PRO A 104 -6.82 18.24 -0.75
C PRO A 104 -6.87 19.59 -0.05
N ASP A 105 -7.64 19.69 1.02
CA ASP A 105 -7.89 20.93 1.75
C ASP A 105 -6.66 21.49 2.49
N LEU A 106 -5.64 20.68 2.71
CA LEU A 106 -4.44 21.07 3.46
C LEU A 106 -3.26 21.43 2.56
N GLY A 107 -3.27 21.03 1.28
CA GLY A 107 -2.19 21.28 0.33
C GLY A 107 -0.83 20.69 0.68
N GLU A 108 -0.70 20.07 1.84
CA GLU A 108 0.56 19.54 2.40
C GLU A 108 0.71 18.04 2.17
N GLN A 109 1.96 17.60 2.04
CA GLN A 109 2.33 16.19 2.10
C GLN A 109 2.44 15.77 3.56
N VAL A 110 1.55 14.90 4.03
CA VAL A 110 1.59 14.36 5.38
C VAL A 110 2.47 13.11 5.37
N PRO A 111 3.62 13.11 6.06
CA PRO A 111 4.50 11.95 6.08
C PRO A 111 3.82 10.75 6.74
N VAL A 112 4.30 9.56 6.42
CA VAL A 112 3.86 8.31 7.06
C VAL A 112 4.84 7.88 8.15
N ARG A 113 4.31 7.13 9.11
CA ARG A 113 5.11 6.34 10.05
C ARG A 113 4.83 4.86 9.82
N LEU A 114 5.85 4.03 9.92
CA LEU A 114 5.66 2.59 9.92
C LEU A 114 5.17 2.12 11.29
N VAL A 115 4.25 1.17 11.27
CA VAL A 115 3.78 0.48 12.46
C VAL A 115 4.58 -0.80 12.60
N GLU A 116 5.27 -0.97 13.71
CA GLU A 116 6.20 -2.06 13.98
C GLU A 116 5.78 -2.85 15.24
N GLY A 117 6.50 -3.92 15.56
CA GLY A 117 6.33 -4.72 16.78
C GLY A 117 4.95 -5.39 16.89
N GLU A 118 4.47 -5.53 18.13
CA GLU A 118 3.22 -6.22 18.45
C GLU A 118 1.99 -5.62 17.77
N ARG A 119 1.95 -4.29 17.63
CA ARG A 119 0.85 -3.61 16.95
C ARG A 119 0.76 -4.01 15.48
N ARG A 120 1.91 -4.12 14.79
CA ARG A 120 1.96 -4.63 13.41
C ARG A 120 1.41 -6.05 13.33
N GLN A 121 1.88 -6.93 14.21
CA GLN A 121 1.43 -8.32 14.25
C GLN A 121 -0.07 -8.44 14.50
N ALA A 122 -0.61 -7.69 15.45
CA ALA A 122 -2.05 -7.67 15.74
C ALA A 122 -2.88 -7.22 14.52
N ILE A 123 -2.43 -6.20 13.78
CA ILE A 123 -3.11 -5.71 12.57
C ILE A 123 -3.08 -6.79 11.47
N LEU A 124 -1.93 -7.38 11.21
CA LEU A 124 -1.78 -8.39 10.17
C LEU A 124 -2.58 -9.66 10.47
N SER A 125 -2.59 -10.12 11.70
CA SER A 125 -3.40 -11.27 12.11
C SER A 125 -4.89 -10.98 12.01
N GLY A 126 -5.34 -9.80 12.38
CA GLY A 126 -6.73 -9.36 12.23
C GLY A 126 -7.20 -9.32 10.77
N LEU A 127 -6.32 -9.00 9.84
CA LEU A 127 -6.59 -9.01 8.39
C LEU A 127 -6.37 -10.38 7.74
N ARG A 128 -6.06 -11.42 8.53
CA ARG A 128 -5.73 -12.77 8.06
C ARG A 128 -4.58 -12.83 7.04
N TYR A 129 -3.63 -11.91 7.15
CA TYR A 129 -2.37 -12.06 6.44
C TYR A 129 -1.60 -13.19 7.13
N THR A 130 -1.64 -14.38 6.54
CA THR A 130 -0.84 -15.52 6.98
C THR A 130 0.59 -15.41 6.46
N SER A 131 1.53 -16.07 7.12
CA SER A 131 2.94 -16.16 6.70
C SER A 131 3.13 -16.69 5.26
N ASP A 132 2.12 -17.36 4.70
CA ASP A 132 2.12 -17.91 3.34
C ASP A 132 1.90 -16.84 2.24
N GLU A 133 1.43 -15.63 2.60
CA GLU A 133 1.33 -14.50 1.67
C GLU A 133 2.65 -13.70 1.56
N GLN A 134 3.68 -14.13 2.27
CA GLN A 134 5.03 -13.61 2.12
C GLN A 134 5.63 -14.21 0.84
N PRO A 135 5.96 -13.40 -0.18
CA PRO A 135 6.56 -13.94 -1.40
C PRO A 135 7.82 -14.73 -1.03
N ALA A 136 7.93 -15.92 -1.57
CA ALA A 136 9.08 -16.80 -1.38
C ALA A 136 10.37 -16.07 -1.79
N GLY A 137 11.11 -15.57 -0.81
CA GLY A 137 12.33 -14.78 -1.01
C GLY A 137 12.56 -13.67 0.01
N GLY A 138 11.54 -13.25 0.72
CA GLY A 138 11.65 -12.25 1.79
C GLY A 138 11.96 -12.90 3.13
N SER A 139 13.20 -13.32 3.36
CA SER A 139 13.65 -13.73 4.68
C SER A 139 13.62 -12.52 5.62
N GLU A 140 12.66 -12.45 6.54
CA GLU A 140 12.71 -11.58 7.72
C GLU A 140 13.81 -12.03 8.71
N ARG A 141 14.98 -12.43 8.21
CA ARG A 141 16.17 -12.48 9.03
C ARG A 141 16.84 -11.11 8.98
N GLY A 142 16.14 -10.14 9.56
CA GLY A 142 16.77 -8.93 10.05
C GLY A 142 17.80 -9.35 11.08
N ASN A 143 19.04 -9.50 10.63
CA ASN A 143 20.18 -9.57 11.53
C ASN A 143 20.16 -8.26 12.31
N ALA A 144 20.01 -8.32 13.63
CA ALA A 144 19.95 -7.17 14.55
C ALA A 144 21.22 -6.29 14.55
N ALA A 145 22.09 -6.44 13.55
CA ALA A 145 23.32 -5.69 13.34
C ALA A 145 23.32 -4.85 12.04
N ALA A 146 22.25 -4.90 11.23
CA ALA A 146 22.15 -4.03 10.05
C ALA A 146 21.52 -2.70 10.51
N GLY A 147 22.22 -1.58 10.28
CA GLY A 147 21.71 -0.25 10.58
C GLY A 147 20.34 -0.01 9.90
N GLU A 148 19.54 0.90 10.44
CA GLU A 148 18.16 1.18 9.99
C GLU A 148 17.98 1.36 8.46
N GLY A 149 19.06 1.67 7.74
CA GLY A 149 19.06 1.88 6.29
C GLY A 149 18.93 0.61 5.43
N THR A 150 19.17 -0.58 5.97
CA THR A 150 19.20 -1.85 5.21
C THR A 150 18.02 -2.77 5.47
N ALA A 151 17.20 -2.49 6.48
CA ALA A 151 15.99 -3.28 6.76
C ALA A 151 14.99 -3.14 5.61
N THR A 152 14.48 -4.28 5.11
CA THR A 152 13.54 -4.34 3.99
C THR A 152 12.24 -5.03 4.36
N THR A 153 11.17 -4.70 3.64
CA THR A 153 9.87 -5.35 3.81
C THR A 153 9.12 -5.45 2.48
N THR A 154 8.37 -6.51 2.31
CA THR A 154 7.37 -6.67 1.25
C THR A 154 5.96 -6.36 1.74
N LEU A 155 5.78 -6.26 3.06
CA LEU A 155 4.50 -5.99 3.70
C LEU A 155 4.66 -4.82 4.68
N ALA A 156 4.41 -3.61 4.18
CA ALA A 156 4.51 -2.39 4.96
C ALA A 156 3.19 -2.06 5.64
N VAL A 157 3.21 -1.90 6.97
CA VAL A 157 2.09 -1.39 7.75
C VAL A 157 2.42 0.05 8.12
N LEU A 158 1.60 1.00 7.68
CA LEU A 158 1.89 2.42 7.83
C LEU A 158 0.65 3.22 8.23
N GLN A 159 0.88 4.37 8.83
CA GLN A 159 -0.13 5.30 9.25
C GLN A 159 0.33 6.72 8.95
N CYS A 160 -0.56 7.59 8.47
CA CYS A 160 -0.24 8.99 8.27
C CYS A 160 -0.02 9.67 9.62
N GLN A 161 0.95 10.57 9.70
CA GLN A 161 1.32 11.21 10.97
C GLN A 161 0.32 12.27 11.45
N ARG A 162 -0.78 12.44 10.73
CA ARG A 162 -1.89 13.33 11.07
C ARG A 162 -3.21 12.59 10.95
N ARG A 163 -4.16 12.92 11.82
CA ARG A 163 -5.55 12.48 11.67
C ARG A 163 -6.21 13.23 10.53
N PHE A 164 -7.04 12.52 9.78
CA PHE A 164 -7.77 13.08 8.67
C PHE A 164 -9.03 13.82 9.15
N THR A 165 -9.44 14.81 8.39
CA THR A 165 -10.71 15.52 8.64
C THR A 165 -11.88 14.62 8.22
N PRO A 166 -12.88 14.41 9.09
CA PRO A 166 -14.06 13.63 8.73
C PRO A 166 -14.78 14.18 7.49
N GLY A 167 -15.28 13.28 6.65
CA GLY A 167 -16.03 13.61 5.44
C GLY A 167 -15.20 14.07 4.24
N THR A 168 -13.87 14.12 4.37
CA THR A 168 -12.98 14.53 3.28
C THR A 168 -12.46 13.36 2.46
N GLU A 169 -11.89 13.66 1.30
CA GLU A 169 -11.12 12.70 0.50
C GLU A 169 -9.65 12.74 0.92
N VAL A 170 -9.01 11.60 0.88
CA VAL A 170 -7.59 11.43 1.19
C VAL A 170 -6.94 10.51 0.17
N SER A 171 -5.73 10.84 -0.24
CA SER A 171 -4.92 9.99 -1.11
C SER A 171 -3.70 9.48 -0.36
N LEU A 172 -3.43 8.19 -0.46
CA LEU A 172 -2.12 7.62 -0.15
C LEU A 172 -1.29 7.62 -1.43
N VAL A 173 -0.15 8.26 -1.40
CA VAL A 173 0.75 8.40 -2.54
C VAL A 173 2.01 7.59 -2.27
N TYR A 174 2.30 6.67 -3.17
CA TYR A 174 3.55 5.95 -3.26
C TYR A 174 4.33 6.55 -4.42
N ASP A 175 5.32 7.36 -4.11
CA ASP A 175 6.05 8.16 -5.08
C ASP A 175 7.23 7.38 -5.68
N ARG A 176 7.86 7.99 -6.68
CA ARG A 176 9.10 7.50 -7.26
C ARG A 176 10.21 7.51 -6.22
N GLY A 177 11.17 6.60 -6.36
CA GLY A 177 12.35 6.59 -5.49
C GLY A 177 12.26 5.60 -4.33
N VAL A 178 11.15 4.87 -4.15
CA VAL A 178 11.15 3.75 -3.20
C VAL A 178 12.16 2.73 -3.67
N ALA A 179 13.13 2.42 -2.81
CA ALA A 179 14.34 1.68 -3.14
C ALA A 179 14.33 0.24 -2.60
N MET A 180 14.91 -0.66 -3.37
CA MET A 180 15.34 -1.98 -2.93
C MET A 180 16.75 -1.93 -2.33
N ALA A 181 17.16 -2.97 -1.61
CA ALA A 181 18.51 -3.07 -1.06
C ALA A 181 19.62 -3.09 -2.14
N ASN A 182 19.30 -3.52 -3.36
CA ASN A 182 20.22 -3.52 -4.50
C ASN A 182 20.33 -2.16 -5.21
N GLY A 183 19.66 -1.12 -4.69
CA GLY A 183 19.68 0.24 -5.23
C GLY A 183 18.70 0.50 -6.38
N MET A 184 17.93 -0.47 -6.82
CA MET A 184 16.85 -0.22 -7.79
C MET A 184 15.71 0.54 -7.12
N VAL A 185 15.14 1.50 -7.85
CA VAL A 185 14.08 2.39 -7.35
C VAL A 185 12.81 2.29 -8.19
N SER A 186 11.67 2.54 -7.55
CA SER A 186 10.41 2.71 -8.26
C SER A 186 10.47 3.93 -9.17
N THR A 187 9.97 3.79 -10.40
CA THR A 187 9.93 4.87 -11.40
C THR A 187 8.53 5.42 -11.65
N GLN A 188 7.52 4.76 -11.08
CA GLN A 188 6.12 5.11 -11.25
C GLN A 188 5.51 5.60 -9.93
N VAL A 189 4.61 6.56 -10.04
CA VAL A 189 3.77 7.00 -8.92
C VAL A 189 2.51 6.14 -8.90
N GLN A 190 2.17 5.60 -7.72
CA GLN A 190 0.88 4.96 -7.49
C GLN A 190 0.11 5.80 -6.46
N ARG A 191 -1.14 6.10 -6.78
CA ARG A 191 -2.01 6.88 -5.92
C ARG A 191 -3.27 6.08 -5.66
N MET A 192 -3.67 5.98 -4.41
CA MET A 192 -4.88 5.32 -3.96
C MET A 192 -5.73 6.34 -3.21
N ASP A 193 -6.97 6.49 -3.63
CA ASP A 193 -7.91 7.48 -3.08
C ASP A 193 -8.91 6.80 -2.15
N PHE A 194 -9.24 7.49 -1.03
CA PHE A 194 -10.13 7.01 0.02
C PHE A 194 -11.05 8.13 0.48
N LYS A 195 -12.18 7.75 1.12
CA LYS A 195 -13.09 8.69 1.76
C LYS A 195 -13.00 8.53 3.28
N VAL A 196 -12.77 9.61 3.99
CA VAL A 196 -12.83 9.59 5.45
C VAL A 196 -14.29 9.53 5.88
N ARG A 197 -14.61 8.66 6.84
CA ARG A 197 -15.96 8.55 7.39
C ARG A 197 -16.52 9.91 7.83
N GLN A 198 -17.82 10.04 7.81
CA GLN A 198 -18.50 11.23 8.32
C GLN A 198 -18.23 11.40 9.83
N PRO A 199 -18.36 12.62 10.36
CA PRO A 199 -18.24 12.86 11.79
C PRO A 199 -19.19 11.94 12.57
N PHE A 200 -18.71 11.43 13.72
CA PHE A 200 -19.59 10.70 14.63
C PHE A 200 -20.51 11.69 15.33
N THR A 201 -21.77 11.69 14.93
CA THR A 201 -22.81 12.54 15.49
C THR A 201 -23.99 11.71 15.95
N ALA A 202 -24.73 12.27 16.88
CA ALA A 202 -26.00 11.72 17.34
C ALA A 202 -27.12 12.71 17.06
N GLU A 203 -28.18 12.25 16.43
CA GLU A 203 -29.38 13.02 16.18
C GLU A 203 -30.52 12.48 17.01
N MET A 204 -31.15 13.35 17.80
CA MET A 204 -32.28 12.98 18.65
C MET A 204 -33.59 13.35 17.99
N SER A 205 -34.50 12.41 17.89
CA SER A 205 -35.86 12.62 17.41
C SER A 205 -36.87 12.17 18.43
N CYS A 206 -37.99 12.89 18.53
CA CYS A 206 -39.11 12.57 19.39
C CYS A 206 -40.43 13.00 18.76
N GLU A 207 -41.52 12.41 19.19
CA GLU A 207 -42.85 12.80 18.79
C GLU A 207 -43.27 14.10 19.52
N ARG A 208 -43.85 15.06 18.78
CA ARG A 208 -44.26 16.36 19.27
C ARG A 208 -45.70 16.61 18.79
N GLU A 209 -46.49 17.33 19.55
CA GLU A 209 -47.84 17.75 19.12
C GLU A 209 -47.83 18.74 17.95
N ASN A 210 -46.83 19.60 17.94
CA ASN A 210 -46.57 20.56 16.86
C ASN A 210 -45.08 20.93 16.82
N ALA A 211 -44.65 21.69 15.79
CA ALA A 211 -43.24 22.03 15.57
C ALA A 211 -42.61 22.84 16.72
N GLN A 212 -43.39 23.55 17.48
CA GLN A 212 -42.94 24.39 18.62
C GLN A 212 -43.07 23.69 19.96
N ALA A 213 -43.77 22.56 20.02
CA ALA A 213 -43.95 21.79 21.25
C ALA A 213 -42.69 21.01 21.64
N GLY A 214 -42.54 20.76 22.93
CA GLY A 214 -41.54 19.82 23.44
C GLY A 214 -41.86 18.37 23.07
N CYS A 215 -40.93 17.46 23.35
CA CYS A 215 -41.17 16.02 23.20
C CYS A 215 -42.30 15.55 24.14
N MET A 216 -43.15 14.66 23.63
CA MET A 216 -44.20 14.06 24.45
C MET A 216 -43.61 13.09 25.48
N PRO A 217 -43.80 13.31 26.80
CA PRO A 217 -43.09 12.52 27.83
C PRO A 217 -43.42 11.05 27.84
N ILE A 218 -44.56 10.65 27.28
CA ILE A 218 -45.05 9.26 27.22
C ILE A 218 -44.65 8.53 25.95
N ARG A 219 -43.91 9.19 25.03
CA ARG A 219 -43.42 8.61 23.78
C ARG A 219 -41.94 8.36 23.83
N PRO A 220 -41.44 7.34 23.11
CA PRO A 220 -40.01 7.06 23.04
C PRO A 220 -39.24 8.24 22.41
N ILE A 221 -38.02 8.47 22.92
CA ILE A 221 -37.03 9.32 22.29
C ILE A 221 -36.05 8.41 21.54
N THR A 222 -35.87 8.67 20.25
CA THR A 222 -34.93 7.91 19.42
C THR A 222 -33.66 8.70 19.25
N VAL A 223 -32.51 8.06 19.45
CA VAL A 223 -31.19 8.61 19.17
C VAL A 223 -30.59 7.81 18.03
N ASN A 224 -30.34 8.47 16.88
CA ASN A 224 -29.72 7.90 15.72
C ASN A 224 -28.26 8.32 15.66
N PHE A 225 -27.36 7.35 15.56
CA PHE A 225 -25.94 7.59 15.43
C PHE A 225 -25.50 7.43 13.98
N THR A 226 -24.56 8.25 13.52
CA THR A 226 -24.01 8.18 12.14
C THR A 226 -23.10 6.98 11.92
N THR A 227 -22.68 6.31 13.00
CA THR A 227 -21.81 5.12 12.96
C THR A 227 -22.33 4.06 13.95
N PRO A 228 -22.23 2.75 13.63
CA PRO A 228 -22.58 1.71 14.57
C PRO A 228 -21.81 1.84 15.89
N THR A 229 -22.57 1.87 17.00
CA THR A 229 -21.99 1.88 18.34
C THR A 229 -21.95 0.47 18.92
N PRO A 230 -20.91 0.11 19.70
CA PRO A 230 -20.89 -1.17 20.41
C PRO A 230 -22.07 -1.23 21.38
N LYS A 231 -22.80 -2.33 21.41
CA LYS A 231 -23.95 -2.57 22.32
C LYS A 231 -23.55 -2.73 23.80
N ALA A 232 -22.31 -2.50 24.17
CA ALA A 232 -21.89 -2.46 25.57
C ALA A 232 -22.45 -1.20 26.19
N SER A 233 -23.48 -1.39 27.03
CA SER A 233 -24.18 -0.43 27.90
C SER A 233 -23.80 1.03 27.72
N PRO A 234 -24.60 1.84 27.05
CA PRO A 234 -24.40 3.29 27.11
C PRO A 234 -24.48 3.70 28.59
N PRO A 235 -23.63 4.65 29.04
CA PRO A 235 -23.83 5.24 30.36
C PRO A 235 -25.29 5.73 30.42
N GLN A 236 -26.03 5.31 31.43
CA GLN A 236 -27.41 5.72 31.57
C GLN A 236 -27.42 7.26 31.62
N PRO A 237 -28.17 7.92 30.74
CA PRO A 237 -28.35 9.35 30.86
C PRO A 237 -29.00 9.63 32.20
N HIS A 238 -28.28 10.35 33.08
CA HIS A 238 -28.90 10.89 34.27
C HIS A 238 -29.83 12.02 33.81
N PRO A 239 -31.15 11.89 33.94
CA PRO A 239 -32.04 12.99 33.68
C PRO A 239 -31.76 14.06 34.74
N GLN A 240 -31.10 15.13 34.38
CA GLN A 240 -31.10 16.33 35.19
C GLN A 240 -32.47 16.98 35.00
N ALA A 241 -33.33 16.78 35.94
CA ALA A 241 -34.54 17.57 36.09
C ALA A 241 -34.10 18.99 36.46
N GLY A 242 -33.97 19.87 35.46
CA GLY A 242 -33.83 21.29 35.68
C GLY A 242 -35.12 21.79 36.24
N GLY A 243 -35.13 22.06 37.56
CA GLY A 243 -36.20 22.76 38.19
C GLY A 243 -36.24 24.22 37.80
N GLN A 244 -37.46 24.66 37.47
CA GLN A 244 -38.06 25.99 37.31
C GLN A 244 -37.67 26.76 36.05
#